data_67bd27243c1bde749b455f1f10394662
#
_entry.id   67bd27243c1bde749b455f1f10394662
#
_cell.length_a   1.000
_cell.length_b   1.000
_cell.length_c   1.000
_cell.angle_alpha   90.00
_cell.angle_beta   90.00
_cell.angle_gamma   90.00
#
_symmetry.space_group_name_H-M   'P 1'
#
loop_
_entity.id
_entity.type
_entity.pdbx_description
1 polymer ?
#
loop_
_entity_poly.entity_id
_entity_poly.type
_entity_poly.pdbx_seq_one_letter_code
_entity_poly.pdbx_strand_id
1 'polypeptide(L)'
;MGKHDKRIEASSEEFLKNENTVLRKKLAEKDAELAFANETIKKLQEQCSRMSKWASEIEAGADDKLTELEAENAKLRGKIVRLVENYV
;
A
#
# COMPACT_ATOMS: atom_id res chain seq x y z
N MET A 1 -16.30 36.32 -52.06
CA MET A 1 -16.13 36.20 -50.60
C MET A 1 -16.82 34.98 -49.98
N GLY A 2 -18.06 34.68 -50.32
CA GLY A 2 -18.82 33.61 -49.66
C GLY A 2 -18.25 32.20 -49.75
N LYS A 3 -17.70 31.79 -50.88
CA LYS A 3 -17.14 30.44 -51.08
C LYS A 3 -15.81 30.21 -50.36
N HIS A 4 -15.00 31.25 -50.20
CA HIS A 4 -13.71 31.17 -49.52
C HIS A 4 -13.87 31.04 -48.02
N ASP A 5 -14.76 31.82 -47.42
CA ASP A 5 -15.06 31.80 -46.01
C ASP A 5 -15.67 30.47 -45.54
N LYS A 6 -16.57 29.90 -46.39
CA LYS A 6 -17.17 28.58 -46.12
C LYS A 6 -16.15 27.45 -46.12
N ARG A 7 -15.15 27.49 -46.98
CA ARG A 7 -14.07 26.48 -47.03
C ARG A 7 -13.17 26.56 -45.79
N ILE A 8 -12.84 27.77 -45.34
CA ILE A 8 -12.04 28.00 -44.17
C ILE A 8 -12.79 27.52 -42.90
N GLU A 9 -14.06 27.85 -42.81
CA GLU A 9 -14.93 27.40 -41.69
C GLU A 9 -15.06 25.88 -41.67
N ALA A 10 -15.32 25.23 -42.80
CA ALA A 10 -15.43 23.78 -42.90
C ALA A 10 -14.11 23.08 -42.51
N SER A 11 -12.98 23.60 -42.95
CA SER A 11 -11.66 23.06 -42.61
C SER A 11 -11.36 23.23 -41.15
N SER A 12 -11.73 24.38 -40.53
CA SER A 12 -11.57 24.64 -39.10
C SER A 12 -12.46 23.72 -38.25
N GLU A 13 -13.70 23.52 -38.66
CA GLU A 13 -14.62 22.60 -37.99
C GLU A 13 -14.11 21.16 -38.04
N GLU A 14 -13.63 20.72 -39.20
CA GLU A 14 -13.09 19.38 -39.37
C GLU A 14 -11.84 19.16 -38.55
N PHE A 15 -10.95 20.15 -38.53
CA PHE A 15 -9.76 20.14 -37.66
C PHE A 15 -10.13 20.03 -36.19
N LEU A 16 -11.08 20.84 -35.71
CA LEU A 16 -11.56 20.81 -34.34
C LEU A 16 -12.22 19.47 -33.97
N LYS A 17 -13.01 18.89 -34.86
CA LYS A 17 -13.60 17.57 -34.65
C LYS A 17 -12.53 16.49 -34.49
N ASN A 18 -11.52 16.51 -35.35
CA ASN A 18 -10.42 15.57 -35.30
C ASN A 18 -9.61 15.73 -34.04
N GLU A 19 -9.31 16.97 -33.65
CA GLU A 19 -8.60 17.28 -32.41
C GLU A 19 -9.39 16.82 -31.17
N ASN A 20 -10.71 17.07 -31.15
CA ASN A 20 -11.58 16.62 -30.09
C ASN A 20 -11.61 15.10 -29.95
N THR A 21 -11.63 14.40 -31.09
CA THR A 21 -11.61 12.93 -31.11
C THR A 21 -10.30 12.41 -30.51
N VAL A 22 -9.18 12.99 -30.87
CA VAL A 22 -7.85 12.65 -30.34
C VAL A 22 -7.77 12.92 -28.84
N LEU A 23 -8.27 14.08 -28.40
CA LEU A 23 -8.26 14.46 -26.99
C LEU A 23 -9.16 13.55 -26.14
N ARG A 24 -10.34 13.19 -26.63
CA ARG A 24 -11.23 12.26 -25.96
C ARG A 24 -10.59 10.88 -25.79
N LYS A 25 -9.89 10.42 -26.83
CA LYS A 25 -9.16 9.16 -26.78
C LYS A 25 -8.05 9.19 -25.74
N LYS A 26 -7.27 10.27 -25.70
CA LYS A 26 -6.22 10.48 -24.71
C LYS A 26 -6.78 10.55 -23.29
N LEU A 27 -7.91 11.23 -23.10
CA LEU A 27 -8.59 11.28 -21.80
C LEU A 27 -9.03 9.90 -21.33
N ALA A 28 -9.64 9.12 -22.23
CA ALA A 28 -10.06 7.75 -21.90
C ALA A 28 -8.86 6.87 -21.51
N GLU A 29 -7.74 6.99 -22.21
CA GLU A 29 -6.52 6.29 -21.90
C GLU A 29 -5.96 6.70 -20.52
N LYS A 30 -5.95 8.00 -20.22
CA LYS A 30 -5.52 8.51 -18.92
C LYS A 30 -6.44 8.10 -17.79
N ASP A 31 -7.75 8.09 -18.02
CA ASP A 31 -8.72 7.62 -17.03
C ASP A 31 -8.51 6.13 -16.71
N ALA A 32 -8.22 5.32 -17.72
CA ALA A 32 -7.90 3.91 -17.54
C ALA A 32 -6.59 3.73 -16.74
N GLU A 33 -5.56 4.51 -17.05
CA GLU A 33 -4.30 4.51 -16.31
C GLU A 33 -4.48 4.91 -14.84
N LEU A 34 -5.30 5.94 -14.60
CA LEU A 34 -5.63 6.39 -13.24
C LEU A 34 -6.40 5.32 -12.46
N ALA A 35 -7.37 4.68 -13.08
CA ALA A 35 -8.13 3.60 -12.46
C ALA A 35 -7.20 2.45 -12.05
N PHE A 36 -6.28 2.07 -12.93
CA PHE A 36 -5.28 1.04 -12.65
C PHE A 36 -4.35 1.44 -11.51
N ALA A 37 -3.85 2.68 -11.54
CA ALA A 37 -2.98 3.20 -10.48
C ALA A 37 -3.69 3.23 -9.12
N ASN A 38 -4.94 3.67 -9.09
CA ASN A 38 -5.74 3.70 -7.86
C ASN A 38 -5.98 2.30 -7.31
N GLU A 39 -6.26 1.33 -8.16
CA GLU A 39 -6.40 -0.08 -7.77
C GLU A 39 -5.10 -0.62 -7.16
N THR A 40 -3.97 -0.32 -7.78
CA THR A 40 -2.65 -0.71 -7.30
C THR A 40 -2.34 -0.08 -5.94
N ILE A 41 -2.64 1.20 -5.78
CA ILE A 41 -2.48 1.91 -4.48
C ILE A 41 -3.31 1.24 -3.41
N LYS A 42 -4.56 0.91 -3.70
CA LYS A 42 -5.45 0.22 -2.77
C LYS A 42 -4.90 -1.13 -2.33
N LYS A 43 -4.40 -1.92 -3.26
CA LYS A 43 -3.78 -3.23 -2.97
C LYS A 43 -2.54 -3.08 -2.10
N LEU A 44 -1.70 -2.09 -2.40
CA LEU A 44 -0.51 -1.81 -1.61
C LEU A 44 -0.85 -1.36 -0.19
N GLN A 45 -1.87 -0.53 -0.02
CA GLN A 45 -2.35 -0.12 1.29
C GLN A 45 -2.86 -1.31 2.11
N GLU A 46 -3.60 -2.22 1.48
CA GLU A 46 -4.07 -3.44 2.12
C GLU A 46 -2.91 -4.34 2.54
N GLN A 47 -1.89 -4.49 1.69
CA GLN A 47 -0.68 -5.24 2.02
C GLN A 47 0.07 -4.62 3.19
N CYS A 48 0.25 -3.30 3.20
CA CYS A 48 0.91 -2.59 4.30
C CYS A 48 0.15 -2.80 5.62
N SER A 49 -1.17 -2.74 5.60
CA SER A 49 -2.01 -2.97 6.78
C SER A 49 -1.84 -4.39 7.32
N ARG A 50 -1.82 -5.39 6.43
CA ARG A 50 -1.60 -6.80 6.82
C ARG A 50 -0.22 -7.01 7.41
N MET A 51 0.80 -6.44 6.80
CA MET A 51 2.18 -6.54 7.28
C MET A 51 2.35 -5.88 8.64
N SER A 52 1.74 -4.71 8.83
CA SER A 52 1.75 -4.01 10.11
C SER A 52 1.08 -4.82 11.21
N LYS A 53 -0.06 -5.43 10.93
CA LYS A 53 -0.78 -6.30 11.86
C LYS A 53 0.05 -7.54 12.20
N TRP A 54 0.63 -8.17 11.19
CA TRP A 54 1.48 -9.34 11.38
C TRP A 54 2.72 -9.03 12.21
N ALA A 55 3.39 -7.89 11.95
CA ALA A 55 4.53 -7.43 12.74
C ALA A 55 4.15 -7.19 14.20
N SER A 56 2.99 -6.59 14.44
CA SER A 56 2.48 -6.38 15.80
C SER A 56 2.18 -7.69 16.53
N GLU A 57 1.63 -8.67 15.84
CA GLU A 57 1.37 -10.01 16.39
C GLU A 57 2.66 -10.75 16.74
N ILE A 58 3.69 -10.65 15.90
CA ILE A 58 5.01 -11.24 16.18
C ILE A 58 5.65 -10.58 17.39
N GLU A 59 5.61 -9.26 17.47
CA GLU A 59 6.16 -8.49 18.58
C GLU A 59 5.47 -8.87 19.91
N ALA A 60 4.15 -8.94 19.90
CA ALA A 60 3.38 -9.37 21.07
C ALA A 60 3.73 -10.78 21.50
N GLY A 61 3.86 -11.70 20.55
CA GLY A 61 4.26 -13.08 20.82
C GLY A 61 5.68 -13.19 21.38
N ALA A 62 6.60 -12.37 20.88
CA ALA A 62 7.98 -12.31 21.38
C ALA A 62 8.03 -11.77 22.81
N ASP A 63 7.25 -10.74 23.12
CA ASP A 63 7.16 -10.17 24.47
C ASP A 63 6.59 -11.18 25.47
N ASP A 64 5.55 -11.92 25.10
CA ASP A 64 4.97 -12.97 25.94
C ASP A 64 6.00 -14.07 26.25
N LYS A 65 6.73 -14.49 25.23
CA LYS A 65 7.77 -15.51 25.38
C LYS A 65 8.93 -15.04 26.25
N LEU A 66 9.32 -13.79 26.12
CA LEU A 66 10.34 -13.16 26.95
C LEU A 66 9.90 -13.14 28.42
N THR A 67 8.67 -12.78 28.69
CA THR A 67 8.07 -12.79 30.05
C THR A 67 8.08 -14.19 30.64
N GLU A 68 7.71 -15.21 29.87
CA GLU A 68 7.75 -16.61 30.31
C GLU A 68 9.18 -17.04 30.65
N LEU A 69 10.16 -16.69 29.82
CA LEU A 69 11.56 -17.03 30.03
C LEU A 69 12.13 -16.32 31.26
N GLU A 70 11.78 -15.08 31.49
CA GLU A 70 12.20 -14.32 32.67
C GLU A 70 11.64 -14.97 33.97
N ALA A 71 10.38 -15.39 33.94
CA ALA A 71 9.75 -16.09 35.05
C ALA A 71 10.43 -17.43 35.35
N GLU A 72 10.72 -18.19 34.29
CA GLU A 72 11.43 -19.47 34.40
C GLU A 72 12.85 -19.29 34.91
N ASN A 73 13.58 -18.29 34.45
CA ASN A 73 14.91 -17.96 34.94
C ASN A 73 14.91 -17.58 36.41
N ALA A 74 13.96 -16.79 36.86
CA ALA A 74 13.81 -16.43 38.27
C ALA A 74 13.57 -17.67 39.12
N LYS A 75 12.74 -18.60 38.66
CA LYS A 75 12.44 -19.87 39.32
C LYS A 75 13.68 -20.75 39.42
N LEU A 76 14.46 -20.87 38.35
CA LEU A 76 15.70 -21.66 38.31
C LEU A 76 16.77 -21.08 39.22
N ARG A 77 16.92 -19.76 39.27
CA ARG A 77 17.83 -19.06 40.16
C ARG A 77 17.48 -19.34 41.63
N GLY A 78 16.20 -19.31 41.96
CA GLY A 78 15.72 -19.66 43.30
C GLY A 78 16.07 -21.09 43.68
N LYS A 79 15.96 -22.05 42.78
CA LYS A 79 16.36 -23.44 43.01
C LYS A 79 17.86 -23.57 43.23
N ILE A 80 18.69 -22.86 42.51
CA ILE A 80 20.14 -22.86 42.68
C ILE A 80 20.53 -22.32 44.03
N VAL A 81 19.94 -21.21 44.45
CA VAL A 81 20.18 -20.62 45.79
C VAL A 81 19.84 -21.61 46.88
N ARG A 82 18.69 -22.29 46.83
CA ARG A 82 18.30 -23.30 47.79
C ARG A 82 19.26 -24.48 47.86
N LEU A 83 19.72 -24.94 46.70
CA LEU A 83 20.72 -26.01 46.65
C LEU A 83 22.04 -25.61 47.31
N VAL A 84 22.50 -24.40 47.04
CA VAL A 84 23.72 -23.86 47.67
C VAL A 84 23.54 -23.73 49.19
N GLU A 85 22.43 -23.21 49.67
CA GLU A 85 22.12 -23.08 51.07
C GLU A 85 22.06 -24.44 51.78
N ASN A 86 21.51 -25.47 51.13
CA ASN A 86 21.45 -26.81 51.68
C ASN A 86 22.80 -27.50 51.75
N TYR A 87 23.74 -27.09 50.93
CA TYR A 87 25.10 -27.66 50.95
C TYR A 87 26.04 -27.00 51.96
N VAL A 88 25.68 -25.83 52.39
CA VAL A 88 26.44 -25.08 53.37
C VAL A 88 25.89 -25.36 54.78
#